data_3a4effdb02b839fd768ace1550275303
#
_entry.id   3a4effdb02b839fd768ace1550275303
#
_cell.length_a   1.000
_cell.length_b   1.000
_cell.length_c   1.000
_cell.angle_alpha   90.00
_cell.angle_beta   90.00
_cell.angle_gamma   90.00
#
_symmetry.space_group_name_H-M   'P 1'
#
loop_
_entity.id
_entity.type
_entity.pdbx_description
1 polymer ?
#
loop_
_entity_poly.entity_id
_entity_poly.type
_entity_poly.pdbx_seq_one_letter_code
_entity_poly.pdbx_strand_id
1 'polypeptide(L)'
;TGGDASYEKKSQVKLALTKLPAKSKHKGSILIISGGPGLPGINPYINFDWPVTNLRESWDIIGFDPRGVGQSTPTINCRQSDTETQENITEKQQVLNKINACIHNTGAEVIRHIGSNEAVYDIDRIRQALGDKQLTAVAYSYGTQIAALYAERFPYNVRSIVLDGVVDIDDLEDNFTWQLKQAQSYQETFDRFASWCARTKSCPLSSDRDKAITQFHELLSKLHHKPLLDSKGENISSDELISLTTDL
;
A
#
# COMPACT_ATOMS: atom_id res chain seq x y z
N THR A 1 -33.22 18.61 30.98
CA THR A 1 -32.55 18.40 29.72
C THR A 1 -31.31 17.59 29.97
N GLY A 2 -31.49 16.29 30.18
CA GLY A 2 -30.41 15.33 30.38
C GLY A 2 -29.83 14.93 29.02
N GLY A 3 -28.66 15.44 28.67
CA GLY A 3 -27.83 14.91 27.60
C GLY A 3 -27.25 13.59 28.08
N ASP A 4 -27.55 12.53 27.35
CA ASP A 4 -27.11 11.17 27.65
C ASP A 4 -25.58 11.08 27.52
N ALA A 5 -24.89 10.99 28.66
CA ALA A 5 -23.41 10.86 28.75
C ALA A 5 -22.88 9.52 28.16
N SER A 6 -23.77 8.66 27.64
CA SER A 6 -23.41 7.38 27.05
C SER A 6 -22.89 7.49 25.60
N TYR A 7 -23.06 8.62 24.92
CA TYR A 7 -22.64 8.84 23.53
C TYR A 7 -21.17 9.30 23.38
N GLU A 8 -20.48 9.61 24.46
CA GLU A 8 -19.08 10.13 24.39
C GLU A 8 -17.98 9.07 24.45
N LYS A 9 -18.29 7.80 24.53
CA LYS A 9 -17.29 6.74 24.29
C LYS A 9 -17.17 6.41 22.80
N LYS A 10 -17.03 7.44 21.96
CA LYS A 10 -16.64 7.27 20.58
C LYS A 10 -15.30 6.55 20.52
N SER A 11 -15.23 5.47 19.76
CA SER A 11 -14.03 4.70 19.51
C SER A 11 -12.89 5.64 19.11
N GLN A 12 -11.91 5.78 19.99
CA GLN A 12 -10.72 6.61 19.73
C GLN A 12 -9.80 5.85 18.80
N VAL A 13 -9.35 6.48 17.72
CA VAL A 13 -8.26 5.97 16.90
C VAL A 13 -6.96 6.39 17.55
N LYS A 14 -6.05 5.44 17.76
CA LYS A 14 -4.67 5.68 18.19
C LYS A 14 -3.76 5.33 17.04
N LEU A 15 -3.04 6.30 16.54
CA LEU A 15 -2.06 6.09 15.48
C LEU A 15 -0.70 5.77 16.10
N ALA A 16 -0.12 4.67 15.62
CA ALA A 16 1.25 4.32 15.96
C ALA A 16 2.21 5.11 15.08
N LEU A 17 3.24 5.70 15.69
CA LEU A 17 4.28 6.46 15.00
C LEU A 17 5.66 5.97 15.39
N THR A 18 6.60 6.05 14.46
CA THR A 18 8.02 5.92 14.72
C THR A 18 8.74 7.21 14.34
N LYS A 19 9.82 7.51 15.06
CA LYS A 19 10.60 8.71 14.86
C LYS A 19 12.09 8.39 14.84
N LEU A 20 12.76 8.74 13.76
CA LEU A 20 14.21 8.82 13.69
C LEU A 20 14.62 10.30 13.90
N PRO A 21 15.18 10.66 15.05
CA PRO A 21 15.50 12.05 15.36
C PRO A 21 16.58 12.62 14.44
N ALA A 22 16.53 13.93 14.21
CA ALA A 22 17.62 14.68 13.60
C ALA A 22 18.90 14.54 14.44
N LYS A 23 20.07 14.51 13.75
CA LYS A 23 21.36 14.36 14.41
C LYS A 23 21.93 15.69 14.93
N SER A 24 21.50 16.79 14.34
CA SER A 24 21.98 18.13 14.68
C SER A 24 20.81 19.12 14.85
N LYS A 25 20.91 20.32 14.30
CA LYS A 25 19.88 21.35 14.44
C LYS A 25 18.57 20.92 13.80
N HIS A 26 17.51 20.73 14.62
CA HIS A 26 16.17 20.37 14.21
C HIS A 26 15.50 21.49 13.38
N LYS A 27 15.07 21.18 12.18
CA LYS A 27 14.34 22.07 11.24
C LYS A 27 12.86 21.77 11.13
N GLY A 28 12.42 20.60 11.62
CA GLY A 28 11.08 20.06 11.51
C GLY A 28 11.10 18.58 11.18
N SER A 29 9.94 18.05 10.81
CA SER A 29 9.78 16.62 10.51
C SER A 29 9.50 16.40 9.02
N ILE A 30 9.94 15.25 8.51
CA ILE A 30 9.56 14.70 7.22
C ILE A 30 8.69 13.48 7.50
N LEU A 31 7.42 13.55 7.10
CA LEU A 31 6.47 12.45 7.23
C LEU A 31 6.57 11.52 6.01
N ILE A 32 6.69 10.24 6.26
CA ILE A 32 6.63 9.20 5.21
C ILE A 32 5.20 8.69 5.13
N ILE A 33 4.58 8.82 3.96
CA ILE A 33 3.22 8.37 3.67
C ILE A 33 3.33 7.14 2.79
N SER A 34 3.04 5.98 3.36
CA SER A 34 3.16 4.68 2.70
C SER A 34 2.14 4.48 1.60
N GLY A 35 2.45 3.56 0.70
CA GLY A 35 1.54 3.10 -0.35
C GLY A 35 0.53 2.05 0.11
N GLY A 36 0.14 1.19 -0.79
CA GLY A 36 -0.85 0.13 -0.63
C GLY A 36 -2.10 0.39 -1.48
N PRO A 37 -3.29 0.64 -0.89
CA PRO A 37 -3.61 0.95 0.51
C PRO A 37 -3.34 -0.19 1.51
N GLY A 38 -3.13 0.19 2.80
CA GLY A 38 -3.03 -0.77 3.91
C GLY A 38 -1.60 -1.20 4.26
N LEU A 39 -0.57 -0.60 3.67
CA LEU A 39 0.80 -0.85 4.10
C LEU A 39 1.14 -0.06 5.38
N PRO A 40 1.81 -0.71 6.36
CA PRO A 40 2.27 -0.02 7.55
C PRO A 40 3.41 0.94 7.20
N GLY A 41 3.44 2.11 7.84
CA GLY A 41 4.51 3.09 7.68
C GLY A 41 5.59 2.96 8.76
N ILE A 42 5.31 2.23 9.84
CA ILE A 42 6.31 1.77 10.82
C ILE A 42 6.93 0.50 10.27
N ASN A 43 7.60 0.61 9.14
CA ASN A 43 8.25 -0.52 8.51
C ASN A 43 9.76 -0.39 8.73
N PRO A 44 10.50 -1.54 8.75
CA PRO A 44 11.96 -1.54 8.73
C PRO A 44 12.59 -0.68 7.62
N TYR A 45 11.86 -0.27 6.59
CA TYR A 45 12.35 0.70 5.59
C TYR A 45 12.81 2.05 6.19
N ILE A 46 12.28 2.46 7.34
CA ILE A 46 12.80 3.62 8.06
C ILE A 46 14.16 3.32 8.73
N ASN A 47 14.49 2.04 8.91
CA ASN A 47 15.76 1.59 9.46
C ASN A 47 16.82 1.30 8.38
N PHE A 48 16.47 1.37 7.08
CA PHE A 48 17.42 1.11 6.01
C PHE A 48 18.19 2.38 5.60
N ASP A 49 19.36 2.17 5.00
CA ASP A 49 20.25 3.14 4.37
C ASP A 49 19.63 3.85 3.13
N TRP A 50 18.35 4.15 3.25
CA TRP A 50 17.70 5.02 2.30
C TRP A 50 18.39 6.39 2.33
N PRO A 51 18.46 7.17 1.21
CA PRO A 51 19.21 8.43 1.15
C PRO A 51 18.76 9.53 2.13
N VAL A 52 18.10 9.14 3.20
CA VAL A 52 17.76 10.00 4.34
C VAL A 52 18.94 10.35 5.24
N THR A 53 20.10 9.75 5.07
CA THR A 53 21.28 10.04 5.92
C THR A 53 21.58 11.53 5.96
N ASN A 54 21.55 12.21 4.82
CA ASN A 54 21.76 13.66 4.75
C ASN A 54 20.58 14.48 5.28
N LEU A 55 19.35 14.00 5.11
CA LEU A 55 18.15 14.64 5.63
C LEU A 55 18.12 14.60 7.15
N ARG A 56 18.55 13.49 7.76
CA ARG A 56 18.66 13.34 9.21
C ARG A 56 19.67 14.28 9.89
N GLU A 57 20.52 14.94 9.14
CA GLU A 57 21.33 15.99 9.75
C GLU A 57 20.49 17.10 10.36
N SER A 58 19.28 17.38 9.81
CA SER A 58 18.45 18.49 10.26
C SER A 58 16.95 18.18 10.39
N TRP A 59 16.52 16.99 10.01
CA TRP A 59 15.09 16.62 9.97
C TRP A 59 14.84 15.35 10.77
N ASP A 60 13.76 15.36 11.55
CA ASP A 60 13.19 14.13 12.08
C ASP A 60 12.50 13.37 10.93
N ILE A 61 12.71 12.06 10.82
CA ILE A 61 11.98 11.22 9.89
C ILE A 61 10.89 10.49 10.67
N ILE A 62 9.66 10.65 10.21
CA ILE A 62 8.48 10.12 10.88
C ILE A 62 7.81 9.11 9.97
N GLY A 63 7.64 7.88 10.46
CA GLY A 63 6.74 6.89 9.89
C GLY A 63 5.51 6.75 10.75
N PHE A 64 4.39 6.37 10.17
CA PHE A 64 3.17 6.06 10.92
C PHE A 64 2.39 4.94 10.26
N ASP A 65 1.69 4.18 11.07
CA ASP A 65 0.73 3.21 10.58
C ASP A 65 -0.62 3.91 10.40
N PRO A 66 -1.22 3.88 9.22
CA PRO A 66 -2.56 4.43 9.01
C PRO A 66 -3.59 3.76 9.92
N ARG A 67 -4.74 4.44 10.10
CA ARG A 67 -5.87 3.85 10.83
C ARG A 67 -6.26 2.48 10.28
N GLY A 68 -6.47 1.50 11.13
CA GLY A 68 -6.78 0.13 10.76
C GLY A 68 -5.58 -0.73 10.38
N VAL A 69 -4.38 -0.18 10.30
CA VAL A 69 -3.17 -0.84 9.80
C VAL A 69 -2.12 -0.99 10.91
N GLY A 70 -1.35 -2.06 10.84
CA GLY A 70 -0.17 -2.28 11.67
C GLY A 70 -0.45 -2.22 13.16
N GLN A 71 0.26 -1.34 13.88
CA GLN A 71 0.14 -1.12 15.33
C GLN A 71 -0.88 -0.05 15.70
N SER A 72 -1.52 0.61 14.71
CA SER A 72 -2.61 1.55 14.96
C SER A 72 -3.87 0.82 15.40
N THR A 73 -4.65 1.43 16.31
CA THR A 73 -5.87 0.81 16.86
C THR A 73 -7.09 1.68 16.69
N PRO A 74 -8.26 1.09 16.42
CA PRO A 74 -8.54 -0.34 16.22
C PRO A 74 -7.93 -0.86 14.92
N THR A 75 -7.51 -2.14 14.90
CA THR A 75 -6.95 -2.81 13.72
C THR A 75 -8.05 -3.50 12.93
N ILE A 76 -7.96 -3.50 11.59
CA ILE A 76 -8.85 -4.28 10.74
C ILE A 76 -8.56 -5.77 10.93
N ASN A 77 -9.59 -6.55 11.24
CA ASN A 77 -9.52 -8.00 11.35
C ASN A 77 -10.52 -8.64 10.39
N CYS A 78 -10.01 -9.26 9.34
CA CYS A 78 -10.79 -9.95 8.30
C CYS A 78 -10.59 -11.48 8.34
N ARG A 79 -10.10 -12.04 9.44
CA ARG A 79 -9.89 -13.49 9.57
C ARG A 79 -11.23 -14.19 9.54
N GLN A 80 -11.35 -15.18 8.67
CA GLN A 80 -12.46 -16.12 8.67
C GLN A 80 -12.19 -17.20 9.72
N SER A 81 -13.24 -17.81 10.30
CA SER A 81 -13.08 -18.94 11.19
C SER A 81 -12.62 -20.17 10.41
N ASP A 82 -11.69 -20.95 10.96
CA ASP A 82 -11.14 -22.16 10.33
C ASP A 82 -12.20 -23.24 10.03
N THR A 83 -13.43 -23.06 10.53
CA THR A 83 -14.56 -23.94 10.28
C THR A 83 -15.26 -23.71 8.94
N GLU A 84 -14.90 -22.64 8.21
CA GLU A 84 -15.55 -22.25 6.95
C GLU A 84 -14.75 -22.62 5.69
N THR A 85 -13.81 -23.57 5.76
CA THR A 85 -13.21 -24.20 4.57
C THR A 85 -14.28 -25.04 3.86
N GLN A 86 -15.23 -24.37 3.20
CA GLN A 86 -16.21 -25.04 2.33
C GLN A 86 -15.53 -25.30 0.99
N GLU A 87 -15.23 -26.56 0.73
CA GLU A 87 -14.96 -27.05 -0.63
C GLU A 87 -16.15 -26.70 -1.51
N ASN A 88 -15.93 -26.00 -2.65
CA ASN A 88 -16.93 -25.63 -3.67
C ASN A 88 -17.72 -24.30 -3.46
N ILE A 89 -17.19 -23.28 -2.83
CA ILE A 89 -17.77 -21.94 -2.88
C ILE A 89 -17.26 -21.14 -4.08
N THR A 90 -18.14 -20.32 -4.67
CA THR A 90 -17.76 -19.43 -5.79
C THR A 90 -16.84 -18.30 -5.30
N GLU A 91 -16.01 -17.74 -6.19
CA GLU A 91 -15.17 -16.55 -5.88
C GLU A 91 -16.00 -15.42 -5.27
N LYS A 92 -17.17 -15.15 -5.85
CA LYS A 92 -18.10 -14.14 -5.30
C LYS A 92 -18.45 -14.42 -3.84
N GLN A 93 -18.71 -15.67 -3.48
CA GLN A 93 -19.04 -16.05 -2.11
C GLN A 93 -17.82 -15.91 -1.19
N GLN A 94 -16.61 -16.24 -1.66
CA GLN A 94 -15.37 -16.04 -0.91
C GLN A 94 -15.17 -14.56 -0.56
N VAL A 95 -15.34 -13.66 -1.54
CA VAL A 95 -15.23 -12.22 -1.35
C VAL A 95 -16.27 -11.72 -0.33
N LEU A 96 -17.52 -12.14 -0.46
CA LEU A 96 -18.58 -11.76 0.48
C LEU A 96 -18.30 -12.25 1.90
N ASN A 97 -17.84 -13.49 2.05
CA ASN A 97 -17.46 -14.04 3.36
C ASN A 97 -16.32 -13.23 4.01
N LYS A 98 -15.31 -12.86 3.22
CA LYS A 98 -14.22 -12.01 3.68
C LYS A 98 -14.69 -10.62 4.12
N ILE A 99 -15.55 -9.97 3.32
CA ILE A 99 -16.15 -8.68 3.67
C ILE A 99 -16.95 -8.79 4.96
N ASN A 100 -17.80 -9.81 5.10
CA ASN A 100 -18.59 -10.03 6.30
C ASN A 100 -17.71 -10.28 7.54
N ALA A 101 -16.64 -11.05 7.40
CA ALA A 101 -15.68 -11.25 8.47
C ALA A 101 -14.99 -9.93 8.89
N CYS A 102 -14.60 -9.07 7.94
CA CYS A 102 -14.07 -7.74 8.24
C CYS A 102 -15.07 -6.91 9.05
N ILE A 103 -16.32 -6.84 8.60
CA ILE A 103 -17.38 -6.06 9.27
C ILE A 103 -17.68 -6.61 10.67
N HIS A 104 -17.80 -7.93 10.79
CA HIS A 104 -18.13 -8.59 12.06
C HIS A 104 -17.00 -8.44 13.10
N ASN A 105 -15.75 -8.68 12.69
CA ASN A 105 -14.62 -8.73 13.60
C ASN A 105 -14.06 -7.35 13.95
N THR A 106 -14.17 -6.39 13.03
CA THR A 106 -13.66 -5.02 13.22
C THR A 106 -14.75 -4.07 13.74
N GLY A 107 -16.00 -4.29 13.35
CA GLY A 107 -17.10 -3.40 13.60
C GLY A 107 -17.38 -2.43 12.46
N ALA A 108 -18.65 -2.35 12.04
CA ALA A 108 -19.09 -1.55 10.90
C ALA A 108 -18.72 -0.06 11.05
N GLU A 109 -18.81 0.50 12.26
CA GLU A 109 -18.45 1.90 12.51
C GLU A 109 -16.96 2.18 12.26
N VAL A 110 -16.08 1.27 12.66
CA VAL A 110 -14.63 1.40 12.39
C VAL A 110 -14.38 1.36 10.89
N ILE A 111 -14.96 0.37 10.19
CA ILE A 111 -14.78 0.20 8.74
C ILE A 111 -15.24 1.43 7.95
N ARG A 112 -16.35 2.08 8.34
CA ARG A 112 -16.83 3.30 7.66
C ARG A 112 -15.88 4.49 7.77
N HIS A 113 -14.99 4.47 8.74
CA HIS A 113 -14.04 5.56 9.01
C HIS A 113 -12.59 5.19 8.68
N ILE A 114 -12.40 4.16 7.83
CA ILE A 114 -11.09 3.79 7.29
C ILE A 114 -11.07 4.17 5.82
N GLY A 115 -10.68 5.41 5.54
CA GLY A 115 -10.67 5.92 4.18
C GLY A 115 -9.62 6.99 3.97
N SER A 116 -9.43 7.35 2.70
CA SER A 116 -8.50 8.40 2.28
C SER A 116 -8.80 9.74 2.94
N ASN A 117 -10.08 10.09 3.03
CA ASN A 117 -10.52 11.35 3.62
C ASN A 117 -10.14 11.44 5.10
N GLU A 118 -10.36 10.38 5.86
CA GLU A 118 -10.00 10.33 7.27
C GLU A 118 -8.49 10.34 7.47
N ALA A 119 -7.73 9.65 6.60
CA ALA A 119 -6.28 9.64 6.63
C ALA A 119 -5.69 11.06 6.44
N VAL A 120 -6.29 11.88 5.61
CA VAL A 120 -5.91 13.29 5.42
C VAL A 120 -6.00 14.08 6.73
N TYR A 121 -7.07 13.91 7.50
CA TYR A 121 -7.20 14.55 8.81
C TYR A 121 -6.24 13.99 9.85
N ASP A 122 -5.93 12.69 9.77
CA ASP A 122 -4.93 12.07 10.65
C ASP A 122 -3.55 12.67 10.41
N ILE A 123 -3.15 12.86 9.16
CA ILE A 123 -1.87 13.49 8.80
C ILE A 123 -1.79 14.92 9.38
N ASP A 124 -2.87 15.69 9.30
CA ASP A 124 -2.85 17.04 9.89
C ASP A 124 -2.73 17.00 11.42
N ARG A 125 -3.35 16.03 12.08
CA ARG A 125 -3.20 15.81 13.52
C ARG A 125 -1.79 15.38 13.90
N ILE A 126 -1.15 14.50 13.09
CA ILE A 126 0.26 14.12 13.28
C ILE A 126 1.14 15.35 13.15
N ARG A 127 0.98 16.17 12.10
CA ARG A 127 1.71 17.42 11.91
C ARG A 127 1.60 18.33 13.13
N GLN A 128 0.37 18.54 13.63
CA GLN A 128 0.11 19.36 14.83
C GLN A 128 0.78 18.80 16.09
N ALA A 129 0.70 17.47 16.29
CA ALA A 129 1.30 16.79 17.43
C ALA A 129 2.84 16.86 17.41
N LEU A 130 3.44 16.91 16.23
CA LEU A 130 4.88 17.12 16.04
C LEU A 130 5.31 18.59 16.23
N GLY A 131 4.36 19.53 16.31
CA GLY A 131 4.62 20.95 16.43
C GLY A 131 5.01 21.63 15.12
N ASP A 132 4.86 20.96 14.00
CA ASP A 132 5.21 21.50 12.68
C ASP A 132 4.12 22.46 12.17
N LYS A 133 4.52 23.67 11.76
CA LYS A 133 3.58 24.66 11.19
C LYS A 133 3.04 24.19 9.85
N GLN A 134 3.88 23.54 9.04
CA GLN A 134 3.56 23.06 7.71
C GLN A 134 4.13 21.66 7.50
N LEU A 135 3.41 20.83 6.77
CA LEU A 135 3.79 19.47 6.42
C LEU A 135 4.94 19.45 5.42
N THR A 136 5.95 18.67 5.74
CA THR A 136 6.90 18.16 4.76
C THR A 136 6.72 16.65 4.69
N ALA A 137 6.51 16.12 3.50
CA ALA A 137 6.24 14.70 3.34
C ALA A 137 6.91 14.12 2.09
N VAL A 138 7.15 12.81 2.15
CA VAL A 138 7.43 11.96 0.99
C VAL A 138 6.34 10.91 0.96
N ALA A 139 5.66 10.79 -0.16
CA ALA A 139 4.51 9.92 -0.34
C ALA A 139 4.77 8.94 -1.49
N TYR A 140 4.42 7.68 -1.29
CA TYR A 140 4.66 6.59 -2.23
C TYR A 140 3.35 5.99 -2.72
N SER A 141 3.24 5.74 -4.05
CA SER A 141 2.12 5.00 -4.64
C SER A 141 0.75 5.55 -4.17
N TYR A 142 -0.12 4.73 -3.57
CA TYR A 142 -1.38 5.19 -2.98
C TYR A 142 -1.20 6.37 -1.98
N GLY A 143 -0.08 6.43 -1.27
CA GLY A 143 0.23 7.57 -0.40
C GLY A 143 0.28 8.90 -1.14
N THR A 144 0.56 8.91 -2.44
CA THR A 144 0.55 10.13 -3.27
C THR A 144 -0.85 10.70 -3.44
N GLN A 145 -1.88 9.83 -3.54
CA GLN A 145 -3.28 10.22 -3.51
C GLN A 145 -3.64 10.92 -2.18
N ILE A 146 -3.23 10.32 -1.05
CA ILE A 146 -3.46 10.92 0.27
C ILE A 146 -2.79 12.28 0.39
N ALA A 147 -1.56 12.39 -0.10
CA ALA A 147 -0.80 13.64 -0.07
C ALA A 147 -1.41 14.73 -0.97
N ALA A 148 -1.93 14.36 -2.14
CA ALA A 148 -2.66 15.28 -3.03
C ALA A 148 -3.96 15.79 -2.38
N LEU A 149 -4.77 14.89 -1.82
CA LEU A 149 -5.98 15.24 -1.06
C LEU A 149 -5.66 16.12 0.16
N TYR A 150 -4.52 15.86 0.84
CA TYR A 150 -4.07 16.71 1.93
C TYR A 150 -3.74 18.12 1.44
N ALA A 151 -3.03 18.25 0.34
CA ALA A 151 -2.66 19.54 -0.23
C ALA A 151 -3.89 20.34 -0.67
N GLU A 152 -4.90 19.68 -1.23
CA GLU A 152 -6.18 20.29 -1.57
C GLU A 152 -6.94 20.77 -0.32
N ARG A 153 -7.02 19.91 0.71
CA ARG A 153 -7.80 20.18 1.92
C ARG A 153 -7.14 21.20 2.85
N PHE A 154 -5.81 21.19 2.92
CA PHE A 154 -5.00 22.03 3.81
C PHE A 154 -3.89 22.78 3.06
N PRO A 155 -4.20 23.60 2.04
CA PRO A 155 -3.19 24.19 1.16
C PRO A 155 -2.18 25.09 1.92
N TYR A 156 -2.62 25.76 2.98
CA TYR A 156 -1.74 26.61 3.78
C TYR A 156 -0.85 25.84 4.76
N ASN A 157 -1.14 24.55 4.99
CA ASN A 157 -0.38 23.67 5.88
C ASN A 157 0.69 22.86 5.15
N VAL A 158 0.87 23.07 3.84
CA VAL A 158 1.88 22.37 3.04
C VAL A 158 3.12 23.24 2.93
N ARG A 159 4.28 22.68 3.25
CA ARG A 159 5.59 23.27 2.96
C ARG A 159 6.20 22.64 1.71
N SER A 160 6.28 21.32 1.66
CA SER A 160 6.87 20.57 0.57
C SER A 160 6.39 19.12 0.60
N ILE A 161 6.00 18.60 -0.54
CA ILE A 161 5.62 17.19 -0.70
C ILE A 161 6.33 16.63 -1.92
N VAL A 162 6.97 15.47 -1.75
CA VAL A 162 7.51 14.67 -2.85
C VAL A 162 6.54 13.53 -3.09
N LEU A 163 6.17 13.31 -4.34
CA LEU A 163 5.29 12.23 -4.78
C LEU A 163 6.09 11.25 -5.62
N ASP A 164 6.15 10.00 -5.21
CA ASP A 164 6.88 8.92 -5.87
C ASP A 164 5.91 7.80 -6.27
N GLY A 165 5.88 7.44 -7.57
CA GLY A 165 4.88 6.54 -8.12
C GLY A 165 3.47 7.12 -8.05
N VAL A 166 3.28 8.30 -8.65
CA VAL A 166 2.07 9.11 -8.53
C VAL A 166 0.84 8.38 -9.07
N VAL A 167 -0.20 8.31 -8.24
CA VAL A 167 -1.53 7.84 -8.64
C VAL A 167 -2.29 9.00 -9.26
N ASP A 168 -2.84 8.78 -10.45
CA ASP A 168 -3.74 9.74 -11.09
C ASP A 168 -5.08 9.75 -10.37
N ILE A 169 -5.40 10.88 -9.72
CA ILE A 169 -6.63 11.01 -8.94
C ILE A 169 -7.88 11.18 -9.81
N ASP A 170 -7.74 11.65 -11.03
CA ASP A 170 -8.86 11.80 -11.96
C ASP A 170 -9.33 10.44 -12.49
N ASP A 171 -8.47 9.44 -12.54
CA ASP A 171 -8.80 8.07 -12.96
C ASP A 171 -9.50 7.23 -11.86
N LEU A 172 -9.61 7.72 -10.62
CA LEU A 172 -10.16 6.96 -9.49
C LEU A 172 -11.69 6.88 -9.49
N GLU A 173 -12.39 7.64 -10.32
CA GLU A 173 -13.85 7.57 -10.42
C GLU A 173 -14.33 6.25 -11.02
N ASP A 174 -13.52 5.62 -11.91
CA ASP A 174 -13.78 4.29 -12.46
C ASP A 174 -12.62 3.33 -12.16
N ASN A 175 -12.78 2.56 -11.09
CA ASN A 175 -11.82 1.55 -10.65
C ASN A 175 -11.47 0.53 -11.75
N PHE A 176 -12.42 0.18 -12.63
CA PHE A 176 -12.17 -0.76 -13.72
C PHE A 176 -11.22 -0.16 -14.77
N THR A 177 -11.48 1.06 -15.20
CA THR A 177 -10.62 1.79 -16.15
C THR A 177 -9.21 1.98 -15.60
N TRP A 178 -9.08 2.32 -14.30
CA TRP A 178 -7.78 2.44 -13.65
C TRP A 178 -7.01 1.10 -13.66
N GLN A 179 -7.67 0.00 -13.26
CA GLN A 179 -7.06 -1.33 -13.28
C GLN A 179 -6.64 -1.75 -14.69
N LEU A 180 -7.45 -1.45 -15.69
CA LEU A 180 -7.13 -1.76 -17.09
C LEU A 180 -5.89 -1.00 -17.57
N LYS A 181 -5.78 0.31 -17.29
CA LYS A 181 -4.59 1.12 -17.60
C LYS A 181 -3.35 0.58 -16.90
N GLN A 182 -3.48 0.17 -15.63
CA GLN A 182 -2.38 -0.43 -14.88
C GLN A 182 -1.94 -1.76 -15.53
N ALA A 183 -2.89 -2.63 -15.88
CA ALA A 183 -2.59 -3.89 -16.56
C ALA A 183 -1.90 -3.65 -17.91
N GLN A 184 -2.32 -2.66 -18.69
CA GLN A 184 -1.66 -2.27 -19.93
C GLN A 184 -0.22 -1.81 -19.70
N SER A 185 0.03 -1.01 -18.67
CA SER A 185 1.38 -0.55 -18.32
C SER A 185 2.30 -1.71 -17.91
N TYR A 186 1.78 -2.69 -17.17
CA TYR A 186 2.53 -3.92 -16.87
C TYR A 186 2.84 -4.72 -18.14
N GLN A 187 1.87 -4.86 -19.05
CA GLN A 187 2.10 -5.55 -20.32
C GLN A 187 3.19 -4.85 -21.16
N GLU A 188 3.16 -3.51 -21.26
CA GLU A 188 4.21 -2.77 -21.96
C GLU A 188 5.59 -2.93 -21.31
N THR A 189 5.63 -3.01 -19.98
CA THR A 189 6.89 -3.25 -19.25
C THR A 189 7.41 -4.65 -19.52
N PHE A 190 6.53 -5.65 -19.51
CA PHE A 190 6.87 -7.02 -19.88
C PHE A 190 7.37 -7.12 -21.33
N ASP A 191 6.77 -6.41 -22.27
CA ASP A 191 7.22 -6.35 -23.67
C ASP A 191 8.64 -5.78 -23.81
N ARG A 192 8.97 -4.77 -23.00
CA ARG A 192 10.34 -4.24 -22.92
C ARG A 192 11.30 -5.23 -22.30
N PHE A 193 10.89 -5.93 -21.23
CA PHE A 193 11.66 -7.02 -20.64
C PHE A 193 11.92 -8.14 -21.66
N ALA A 194 10.91 -8.62 -22.40
CA ALA A 194 11.07 -9.64 -23.44
C ALA A 194 12.06 -9.19 -24.53
N SER A 195 12.02 -7.91 -24.91
CA SER A 195 12.96 -7.33 -25.87
C SER A 195 14.40 -7.23 -25.33
N TRP A 196 14.57 -6.97 -24.05
CA TRP A 196 15.88 -7.00 -23.37
C TRP A 196 16.38 -8.43 -23.24
N CYS A 197 15.52 -9.34 -22.82
CA CYS A 197 15.80 -10.76 -22.67
C CYS A 197 16.31 -11.39 -24.00
N ALA A 198 15.67 -11.08 -25.11
CA ALA A 198 16.08 -11.55 -26.44
C ALA A 198 17.52 -11.16 -26.82
N ARG A 199 18.06 -10.10 -26.23
CA ARG A 199 19.43 -9.63 -26.46
C ARG A 199 20.44 -10.10 -25.40
N THR A 200 19.97 -10.77 -24.35
CA THR A 200 20.76 -11.14 -23.17
C THR A 200 21.03 -12.65 -23.17
N LYS A 201 22.29 -13.06 -23.32
CA LYS A 201 22.67 -14.49 -23.42
C LYS A 201 22.29 -15.34 -22.20
N SER A 202 22.18 -14.74 -21.03
CA SER A 202 21.83 -15.42 -19.78
C SER A 202 20.31 -15.51 -19.55
N CYS A 203 19.49 -14.92 -20.41
CA CYS A 203 18.06 -15.01 -20.27
C CYS A 203 17.56 -16.42 -20.65
N PRO A 204 16.69 -17.04 -19.82
CA PRO A 204 16.19 -18.38 -20.07
C PRO A 204 15.13 -18.45 -21.17
N LEU A 205 14.57 -17.31 -21.60
CA LEU A 205 13.59 -17.23 -22.67
C LEU A 205 14.27 -17.15 -24.04
N SER A 206 13.46 -17.29 -25.09
CA SER A 206 13.95 -17.23 -26.48
C SER A 206 14.68 -15.92 -26.78
N SER A 207 15.68 -16.00 -27.67
CA SER A 207 16.33 -14.82 -28.27
C SER A 207 15.47 -14.08 -29.30
N ASP A 208 14.28 -14.58 -29.59
CA ASP A 208 13.24 -13.93 -30.36
C ASP A 208 12.17 -13.40 -29.40
N ARG A 209 11.84 -12.09 -29.49
CA ARG A 209 10.90 -11.43 -28.58
C ARG A 209 9.53 -12.09 -28.52
N ASP A 210 8.96 -12.37 -29.67
CA ASP A 210 7.59 -12.88 -29.74
C ASP A 210 7.51 -14.33 -29.26
N LYS A 211 8.56 -15.12 -29.53
CA LYS A 211 8.70 -16.46 -28.95
C LYS A 211 8.93 -16.40 -27.45
N ALA A 212 9.66 -15.43 -26.93
CA ALA A 212 9.86 -15.24 -25.48
C ALA A 212 8.52 -14.96 -24.78
N ILE A 213 7.69 -14.09 -25.35
CA ILE A 213 6.34 -13.79 -24.85
C ILE A 213 5.47 -15.06 -24.86
N THR A 214 5.48 -15.80 -25.98
CA THR A 214 4.73 -17.06 -26.10
C THR A 214 5.17 -18.08 -25.04
N GLN A 215 6.48 -18.27 -24.86
CA GLN A 215 7.04 -19.16 -23.83
C GLN A 215 6.61 -18.80 -22.43
N PHE A 216 6.56 -17.49 -22.12
CA PHE A 216 6.11 -17.03 -20.81
C PHE A 216 4.62 -17.33 -20.59
N HIS A 217 3.77 -17.08 -21.58
CA HIS A 217 2.34 -17.41 -21.51
C HIS A 217 2.09 -18.92 -21.40
N GLU A 218 2.88 -19.73 -22.10
CA GLU A 218 2.82 -21.20 -21.95
C GLU A 218 3.21 -21.64 -20.53
N LEU A 219 4.22 -20.99 -19.93
CA LEU A 219 4.62 -21.26 -18.57
C LEU A 219 3.52 -20.89 -17.58
N LEU A 220 2.90 -19.72 -17.72
CA LEU A 220 1.75 -19.32 -16.92
C LEU A 220 0.61 -20.33 -17.01
N SER A 221 0.27 -20.77 -18.24
CA SER A 221 -0.77 -21.77 -18.44
C SER A 221 -0.44 -23.11 -17.76
N LYS A 222 0.81 -23.55 -17.84
CA LYS A 222 1.26 -24.78 -17.14
C LYS A 222 1.16 -24.65 -15.63
N LEU A 223 1.60 -23.53 -15.07
CA LEU A 223 1.55 -23.27 -13.63
C LEU A 223 0.13 -23.13 -13.11
N HIS A 224 -0.79 -22.61 -13.92
CA HIS A 224 -2.20 -22.52 -13.58
C HIS A 224 -2.82 -23.92 -13.37
N HIS A 225 -2.44 -24.87 -14.19
CA HIS A 225 -2.95 -26.26 -14.10
C HIS A 225 -2.17 -27.11 -13.09
N LYS A 226 -0.87 -26.86 -12.95
CA LYS A 226 0.01 -27.62 -12.06
C LYS A 226 1.10 -26.71 -11.51
N PRO A 227 0.91 -26.13 -10.32
CA PRO A 227 1.95 -25.37 -9.64
C PRO A 227 3.24 -26.19 -9.46
N LEU A 228 4.37 -25.53 -9.50
CA LEU A 228 5.68 -26.10 -9.19
C LEU A 228 6.03 -25.83 -7.72
N LEU A 229 6.94 -26.63 -7.19
CA LEU A 229 7.55 -26.35 -5.89
C LEU A 229 8.92 -25.73 -6.12
N ASP A 230 9.22 -24.67 -5.38
CA ASP A 230 10.56 -24.11 -5.34
C ASP A 230 11.53 -24.97 -4.51
N SER A 231 12.78 -24.54 -4.38
CA SER A 231 13.80 -25.26 -3.61
C SER A 231 13.52 -25.33 -2.09
N LYS A 232 12.55 -24.53 -1.58
CA LYS A 232 12.12 -24.51 -0.20
C LYS A 232 10.83 -25.29 0.03
N GLY A 233 10.20 -25.83 -1.04
CA GLY A 233 8.93 -26.52 -1.01
C GLY A 233 7.72 -25.61 -1.05
N GLU A 234 7.89 -24.32 -1.39
CA GLU A 234 6.80 -23.36 -1.58
C GLU A 234 6.20 -23.49 -2.98
N ASN A 235 4.87 -23.34 -3.09
CA ASN A 235 4.18 -23.41 -4.38
C ASN A 235 4.50 -22.18 -5.21
N ILE A 236 4.90 -22.42 -6.47
CA ILE A 236 4.96 -21.39 -7.52
C ILE A 236 3.77 -21.61 -8.43
N SER A 237 2.73 -20.80 -8.25
CA SER A 237 1.54 -20.74 -9.12
C SER A 237 1.74 -19.75 -10.26
N SER A 238 0.77 -19.68 -11.17
CA SER A 238 0.73 -18.61 -12.20
C SER A 238 0.70 -17.22 -11.57
N ASP A 239 -0.07 -17.04 -10.50
CA ASP A 239 -0.23 -15.75 -9.82
C ASP A 239 1.07 -15.35 -9.09
N GLU A 240 1.75 -16.30 -8.49
CA GLU A 240 3.07 -16.10 -7.88
C GLU A 240 4.10 -15.67 -8.94
N LEU A 241 4.13 -16.31 -10.10
CA LEU A 241 5.04 -15.93 -11.19
C LEU A 241 4.72 -14.53 -11.71
N ILE A 242 3.44 -14.15 -11.86
CA ILE A 242 3.05 -12.79 -12.25
C ILE A 242 3.54 -11.79 -11.19
N SER A 243 3.29 -12.06 -9.91
CA SER A 243 3.74 -11.19 -8.81
C SER A 243 5.26 -10.99 -8.86
N LEU A 244 6.03 -12.05 -8.96
CA LEU A 244 7.50 -11.98 -9.06
C LEU A 244 7.99 -11.18 -10.29
N THR A 245 7.23 -11.16 -11.39
CA THR A 245 7.61 -10.39 -12.58
C THR A 245 7.16 -8.93 -12.55
N THR A 246 6.23 -8.59 -11.68
CA THR A 246 5.79 -7.19 -11.47
C THR A 246 6.60 -6.46 -10.40
N ASP A 247 7.35 -7.20 -9.58
CA ASP A 247 8.21 -6.66 -8.50
C ASP A 247 9.65 -6.38 -8.98
N LEU A 248 9.96 -6.66 -10.26
CA LEU A 248 11.26 -6.42 -10.90
C LEU A 248 11.31 -5.02 -11.54
#